data_b2b90d1a39a6cc0081925b7e046f19cf
#
_entry.id   b2b90d1a39a6cc0081925b7e046f19cf
#
_cell.length_a   1.000
_cell.length_b   1.000
_cell.length_c   1.000
_cell.angle_alpha   90.00
_cell.angle_beta   90.00
_cell.angle_gamma   90.00
#
_symmetry.space_group_name_H-M   'P 1'
#
loop_
_entity.id
_entity.type
_entity.pdbx_description
1 polymer ?
#
loop_
_entity_poly.entity_id
_entity_poly.type
_entity_poly.pdbx_seq_one_letter_code
_entity_poly.pdbx_strand_id
1 'polypeptide(L)'
;RAAFGELDPISPSYRNRDARLADLDAQGVEACFMFPTLGVGMESALENDRPAMLAAFRAFNRWVDDDWGLNHQNRIFSAAYLTLADVDWALEELEWALAHDCRVINMRASSVLGADGQRRSLGHPDHEPFWAALNEAGITLAIHSGDAGYGFMVDYWGQNAEFEAFRHEPLKMLLTYSPISDAVASLIAEGV
;
A
#
# COMPACT_ATOMS: atom_id res chain seq x y z
N ARG A 1 1.77 24.61 13.64
CA ARG A 1 0.75 25.59 13.20
C ARG A 1 1.38 26.77 12.44
N ALA A 2 2.48 27.33 12.90
CA ALA A 2 3.11 28.48 12.24
C ALA A 2 3.61 28.23 10.82
N ALA A 3 3.92 26.97 10.45
CA ALA A 3 4.40 26.60 9.12
C ALA A 3 3.26 26.45 8.08
N PHE A 4 2.01 26.29 8.51
CA PHE A 4 0.87 26.00 7.62
C PHE A 4 -0.17 27.12 7.54
N GLY A 5 0.04 28.24 8.26
CA GLY A 5 -0.94 29.32 8.30
C GLY A 5 -2.27 28.92 8.94
N GLU A 6 -3.36 29.50 8.45
CA GLU A 6 -4.72 29.09 8.81
C GLU A 6 -5.11 27.85 8.01
N LEU A 7 -5.57 26.80 8.70
CA LEU A 7 -5.95 25.56 8.05
C LEU A 7 -7.41 25.66 7.58
N ASP A 8 -7.64 25.31 6.33
CA ASP A 8 -8.99 25.19 5.79
C ASP A 8 -9.76 24.06 6.49
N PRO A 9 -11.07 24.19 6.66
CA PRO A 9 -11.92 23.09 7.12
C PRO A 9 -11.81 21.88 6.20
N ILE A 10 -11.80 20.68 6.78
CA ILE A 10 -11.81 19.44 5.99
C ILE A 10 -13.11 19.38 5.17
N SER A 11 -13.00 19.34 3.84
CA SER A 11 -14.15 19.18 2.95
C SER A 11 -14.88 17.85 3.21
N PRO A 12 -16.23 17.81 3.08
CA PRO A 12 -16.99 16.56 3.13
C PRO A 12 -16.47 15.48 2.19
N SER A 13 -15.91 15.83 1.05
CA SER A 13 -15.32 14.91 0.06
C SER A 13 -14.11 14.10 0.57
N TYR A 14 -13.54 14.46 1.71
CA TYR A 14 -12.52 13.64 2.39
C TYR A 14 -13.09 12.53 3.27
N ARG A 15 -14.42 12.49 3.46
CA ARG A 15 -15.08 11.54 4.36
C ARG A 15 -16.31 10.88 3.75
N ASN A 16 -16.69 11.27 2.54
CA ASN A 16 -17.90 10.78 1.89
C ASN A 16 -17.65 10.59 0.38
N ARG A 17 -17.88 9.40 -0.09
CA ARG A 17 -17.62 9.01 -1.49
C ARG A 17 -18.50 9.76 -2.50
N ASP A 18 -19.75 10.07 -2.17
CA ASP A 18 -20.62 10.79 -3.09
C ASP A 18 -20.23 12.26 -3.18
N ALA A 19 -19.86 12.89 -2.04
CA ALA A 19 -19.27 14.23 -2.07
C ALA A 19 -17.95 14.26 -2.83
N ARG A 20 -17.15 13.19 -2.78
CA ARG A 20 -15.93 13.04 -3.59
C ARG A 20 -16.25 13.00 -5.08
N LEU A 21 -17.28 12.26 -5.50
CA LEU A 21 -17.71 12.23 -6.90
C LEU A 21 -18.12 13.62 -7.39
N ALA A 22 -18.85 14.38 -6.58
CA ALA A 22 -19.21 15.76 -6.95
C ALA A 22 -18.01 16.67 -7.13
N ASP A 23 -16.96 16.52 -6.29
CA ASP A 23 -15.70 17.26 -6.47
C ASP A 23 -14.96 16.82 -7.74
N LEU A 24 -14.94 15.51 -8.06
CA LEU A 24 -14.35 15.01 -9.30
C LEU A 24 -15.06 15.60 -10.52
N ASP A 25 -16.39 15.65 -10.51
CA ASP A 25 -17.18 16.25 -11.58
C ASP A 25 -16.86 17.74 -11.76
N ALA A 26 -16.80 18.48 -10.65
CA ALA A 26 -16.45 19.91 -10.69
C ALA A 26 -15.03 20.17 -11.20
N GLN A 27 -14.11 19.22 -11.01
CA GLN A 27 -12.72 19.29 -11.48
C GLN A 27 -12.50 18.70 -12.88
N GLY A 28 -13.52 18.10 -13.48
CA GLY A 28 -13.41 17.41 -14.78
C GLY A 28 -12.58 16.13 -14.71
N VAL A 29 -12.51 15.49 -13.54
CA VAL A 29 -11.78 14.24 -13.32
C VAL A 29 -12.73 13.06 -13.51
N GLU A 30 -12.42 12.19 -14.45
CA GLU A 30 -13.28 11.04 -14.79
C GLU A 30 -13.28 9.99 -13.68
N ALA A 31 -12.12 9.62 -13.17
CA ALA A 31 -11.97 8.61 -12.11
C ALA A 31 -10.71 8.85 -11.27
N CYS A 32 -10.63 8.23 -10.10
CA CYS A 32 -9.43 8.29 -9.26
C CYS A 32 -9.15 6.94 -8.59
N PHE A 33 -7.86 6.71 -8.30
CA PHE A 33 -7.42 5.67 -7.38
C PHE A 33 -7.25 6.25 -5.98
N MET A 34 -7.64 5.48 -4.97
CA MET A 34 -7.41 5.82 -3.56
C MET A 34 -6.51 4.77 -2.92
N PHE A 35 -5.42 5.24 -2.31
CA PHE A 35 -4.44 4.37 -1.68
C PHE A 35 -4.56 4.40 -0.15
N PRO A 36 -4.36 3.25 0.52
CA PRO A 36 -4.50 3.10 1.97
C PRO A 36 -3.28 3.65 2.71
N THR A 37 -3.05 4.96 2.68
CA THR A 37 -1.84 5.61 3.23
C THR A 37 -1.57 5.23 4.69
N LEU A 38 -2.60 5.12 5.54
CA LEU A 38 -2.43 4.68 6.94
C LEU A 38 -2.13 3.18 7.05
N GLY A 39 -2.61 2.36 6.10
CA GLY A 39 -2.36 0.91 6.08
C GLY A 39 -0.90 0.57 5.84
N VAL A 40 -0.21 1.38 5.05
CA VAL A 40 1.20 1.13 4.68
C VAL A 40 2.11 1.09 5.90
N GLY A 41 1.96 2.03 6.84
CA GLY A 41 2.76 2.07 8.06
C GLY A 41 2.48 0.93 9.05
N MET A 42 1.32 0.29 8.96
CA MET A 42 0.96 -0.80 9.88
C MET A 42 1.82 -2.05 9.65
N GLU A 43 2.22 -2.33 8.41
CA GLU A 43 3.03 -3.53 8.11
C GLU A 43 4.38 -3.50 8.82
N SER A 44 5.08 -2.37 8.75
CA SER A 44 6.35 -2.18 9.47
C SER A 44 6.15 -2.22 10.99
N ALA A 45 5.14 -1.52 11.50
CA ALA A 45 4.88 -1.43 12.93
C ALA A 45 4.48 -2.78 13.56
N LEU A 46 3.80 -3.64 12.80
CA LEU A 46 3.30 -4.95 13.26
C LEU A 46 4.11 -6.14 12.72
N GLU A 47 5.24 -5.91 12.09
CA GLU A 47 6.04 -6.96 11.43
C GLU A 47 6.36 -8.16 12.35
N ASN A 48 6.57 -7.90 13.64
CA ASN A 48 6.87 -8.93 14.64
C ASN A 48 5.61 -9.53 15.32
N ASP A 49 4.42 -9.06 14.96
CA ASP A 49 3.13 -9.61 15.42
C ASP A 49 2.23 -9.89 14.19
N ARG A 50 2.59 -10.94 13.46
CA ARG A 50 1.89 -11.32 12.22
C ARG A 50 0.38 -11.51 12.41
N PRO A 51 -0.12 -12.20 13.46
CA PRO A 51 -1.56 -12.33 13.66
C PRO A 51 -2.27 -10.98 13.80
N ALA A 52 -1.70 -10.06 14.56
CA ALA A 52 -2.25 -8.71 14.71
C ALA A 52 -2.20 -7.92 13.39
N MET A 53 -1.10 -8.05 12.65
CA MET A 53 -0.94 -7.41 11.33
C MET A 53 -2.01 -7.87 10.33
N LEU A 54 -2.19 -9.19 10.17
CA LEU A 54 -3.18 -9.75 9.24
C LEU A 54 -4.62 -9.39 9.64
N ALA A 55 -4.92 -9.41 10.95
CA ALA A 55 -6.22 -8.97 11.45
C ALA A 55 -6.47 -7.48 11.19
N ALA A 56 -5.45 -6.64 11.40
CA ALA A 56 -5.54 -5.19 11.14
C ALA A 56 -5.79 -4.90 9.66
N PHE A 57 -5.07 -5.57 8.76
CA PHE A 57 -5.27 -5.38 7.31
C PHE A 57 -6.65 -5.85 6.86
N ARG A 58 -7.10 -7.01 7.34
CA ARG A 58 -8.46 -7.50 7.05
C ARG A 58 -9.51 -6.49 7.51
N ALA A 59 -9.41 -5.98 8.73
CA ALA A 59 -10.33 -4.97 9.24
C ALA A 59 -10.27 -3.67 8.44
N PHE A 60 -9.07 -3.24 8.06
CA PHE A 60 -8.86 -2.04 7.27
C PHE A 60 -9.47 -2.15 5.86
N ASN A 61 -9.27 -3.27 5.18
CA ASN A 61 -9.85 -3.51 3.85
C ASN A 61 -11.38 -3.52 3.90
N ARG A 62 -11.99 -4.14 4.93
CA ARG A 62 -13.44 -4.13 5.13
C ARG A 62 -13.96 -2.70 5.37
N TRP A 63 -13.27 -1.93 6.22
CA TRP A 63 -13.63 -0.53 6.44
C TRP A 63 -13.53 0.32 5.17
N VAL A 64 -12.48 0.13 4.35
CA VAL A 64 -12.33 0.85 3.07
C VAL A 64 -13.48 0.51 2.13
N ASP A 65 -13.87 -0.76 2.05
CA ASP A 65 -14.99 -1.19 1.22
C ASP A 65 -16.33 -0.60 1.71
N ASP A 66 -16.59 -0.64 3.01
CA ASP A 66 -17.82 -0.11 3.62
C ASP A 66 -17.96 1.40 3.37
N ASP A 67 -16.91 2.18 3.61
CA ASP A 67 -16.93 3.64 3.52
C ASP A 67 -16.78 4.17 2.10
N TRP A 68 -15.90 3.56 1.30
CA TRP A 68 -15.51 4.07 -0.01
C TRP A 68 -15.93 3.17 -1.18
N GLY A 69 -16.02 1.86 -0.94
CA GLY A 69 -16.12 0.83 -1.96
C GLY A 69 -14.77 0.54 -2.61
N LEU A 70 -14.48 -0.74 -2.91
CA LEU A 70 -13.31 -1.08 -3.73
C LEU A 70 -13.50 -0.66 -5.19
N ASN A 71 -14.76 -0.56 -5.63
CA ASN A 71 -15.17 0.07 -6.88
C ASN A 71 -16.48 0.82 -6.68
N HIS A 72 -16.43 2.13 -6.50
CA HIS A 72 -17.64 2.95 -6.38
C HIS A 72 -17.97 3.61 -7.73
N GLN A 73 -19.06 3.16 -8.35
CA GLN A 73 -19.61 3.66 -9.61
C GLN A 73 -18.63 3.66 -10.80
N ASN A 74 -17.61 2.79 -10.81
CA ASN A 74 -16.51 2.79 -11.79
C ASN A 74 -15.78 4.14 -11.88
N ARG A 75 -15.72 4.88 -10.78
CA ARG A 75 -15.11 6.20 -10.69
C ARG A 75 -14.14 6.36 -9.53
N ILE A 76 -14.41 5.71 -8.39
CA ILE A 76 -13.48 5.65 -7.28
C ILE A 76 -13.04 4.20 -7.14
N PHE A 77 -11.75 3.97 -7.29
CA PHE A 77 -11.12 2.65 -7.16
C PHE A 77 -10.21 2.67 -5.93
N SER A 78 -10.69 2.09 -4.83
CA SER A 78 -9.90 1.98 -3.60
C SER A 78 -9.05 0.72 -3.65
N ALA A 79 -7.76 0.86 -3.35
CA ALA A 79 -6.84 -0.26 -3.34
C ALA A 79 -6.99 -1.08 -2.05
N ALA A 80 -7.24 -2.38 -2.17
CA ALA A 80 -7.11 -3.28 -1.03
C ALA A 80 -5.63 -3.46 -0.68
N TYR A 81 -5.29 -3.46 0.61
CA TYR A 81 -3.92 -3.66 1.08
C TYR A 81 -3.67 -5.15 1.37
N LEU A 82 -2.65 -5.73 0.73
CA LEU A 82 -2.25 -7.12 0.92
C LEU A 82 -0.77 -7.21 1.30
N THR A 83 -0.40 -8.30 1.97
CA THR A 83 0.98 -8.63 2.32
C THR A 83 1.26 -10.11 2.03
N LEU A 84 2.49 -10.42 1.63
CA LEU A 84 2.97 -11.79 1.43
C LEU A 84 3.63 -12.40 2.69
N ALA A 85 3.50 -11.76 3.84
CA ALA A 85 3.94 -12.33 5.11
C ALA A 85 3.21 -13.65 5.48
N ASP A 86 2.05 -13.89 4.83
CA ASP A 86 1.30 -15.13 4.88
C ASP A 86 0.58 -15.30 3.53
N VAL A 87 1.01 -16.29 2.74
CA VAL A 87 0.52 -16.47 1.37
C VAL A 87 -0.92 -16.98 1.34
N ASP A 88 -1.28 -17.86 2.27
CA ASP A 88 -2.65 -18.40 2.33
C ASP A 88 -3.64 -17.27 2.66
N TRP A 89 -3.30 -16.42 3.63
CA TRP A 89 -4.07 -15.24 3.95
C TRP A 89 -4.15 -14.27 2.77
N ALA A 90 -3.03 -14.07 2.04
CA ALA A 90 -3.00 -13.19 0.88
C ALA A 90 -3.93 -13.66 -0.24
N LEU A 91 -4.01 -14.98 -0.47
CA LEU A 91 -4.93 -15.59 -1.43
C LEU A 91 -6.39 -15.42 -1.01
N GLU A 92 -6.72 -15.69 0.26
CA GLU A 92 -8.07 -15.47 0.80
C GLU A 92 -8.50 -14.01 0.66
N GLU A 93 -7.60 -13.08 0.96
CA GLU A 93 -7.90 -11.66 0.91
C GLU A 93 -7.99 -11.13 -0.53
N LEU A 94 -7.20 -11.69 -1.45
CA LEU A 94 -7.32 -11.42 -2.89
C LEU A 94 -8.67 -11.90 -3.42
N GLU A 95 -9.09 -13.13 -3.09
CA GLU A 95 -10.39 -13.66 -3.49
C GLU A 95 -11.53 -12.78 -2.99
N TRP A 96 -11.48 -12.38 -1.71
CA TRP A 96 -12.46 -11.44 -1.16
C TRP A 96 -12.48 -10.11 -1.91
N ALA A 97 -11.32 -9.51 -2.17
CA ALA A 97 -11.22 -8.24 -2.89
C ALA A 97 -11.81 -8.32 -4.30
N LEU A 98 -11.53 -9.41 -5.02
CA LEU A 98 -12.09 -9.67 -6.35
C LEU A 98 -13.61 -9.83 -6.32
N ALA A 99 -14.16 -10.53 -5.31
CA ALA A 99 -15.59 -10.67 -5.12
C ALA A 99 -16.30 -9.31 -4.82
N HIS A 100 -15.54 -8.29 -4.38
CA HIS A 100 -16.00 -6.92 -4.14
C HIS A 100 -15.60 -5.95 -5.26
N ASP A 101 -15.35 -6.49 -6.45
CA ASP A 101 -15.03 -5.74 -7.69
C ASP A 101 -13.77 -4.86 -7.57
N CYS A 102 -12.80 -5.27 -6.77
CA CYS A 102 -11.51 -4.59 -6.63
C CYS A 102 -10.77 -4.55 -7.98
N ARG A 103 -10.20 -3.40 -8.32
CA ARG A 103 -9.45 -3.20 -9.57
C ARG A 103 -7.96 -2.96 -9.34
N VAL A 104 -7.58 -2.69 -8.12
CA VAL A 104 -6.20 -2.42 -7.74
C VAL A 104 -5.93 -2.93 -6.34
N ILE A 105 -4.85 -3.67 -6.18
CA ILE A 105 -4.31 -4.00 -4.87
C ILE A 105 -3.08 -3.15 -4.59
N ASN A 106 -2.80 -2.95 -3.31
CA ASN A 106 -1.63 -2.21 -2.86
C ASN A 106 -0.76 -3.09 -1.98
N MET A 107 0.55 -3.03 -2.20
CA MET A 107 1.54 -3.75 -1.41
C MET A 107 2.71 -2.83 -1.07
N ARG A 108 3.41 -3.14 0.01
CA ARG A 108 4.65 -2.48 0.42
C ARG A 108 5.82 -2.88 -0.49
N ALA A 109 6.69 -1.92 -0.80
CA ALA A 109 7.91 -2.15 -1.57
C ALA A 109 9.03 -2.71 -0.68
N SER A 110 8.85 -3.89 -0.12
CA SER A 110 9.84 -4.48 0.79
C SER A 110 9.78 -5.99 0.80
N SER A 111 10.87 -6.61 1.24
CA SER A 111 10.85 -8.01 1.65
C SER A 111 9.90 -8.21 2.82
N VAL A 112 9.30 -9.37 2.91
CA VAL A 112 8.36 -9.75 3.99
C VAL A 112 9.02 -10.72 4.97
N LEU A 113 8.62 -10.65 6.25
CA LEU A 113 9.05 -11.57 7.28
C LEU A 113 8.07 -12.75 7.32
N GLY A 114 8.54 -13.94 6.92
CA GLY A 114 7.76 -15.15 6.96
C GLY A 114 7.56 -15.71 8.37
N ALA A 115 6.70 -16.73 8.49
CA ALA A 115 6.39 -17.40 9.76
C ALA A 115 7.60 -18.05 10.43
N ASP A 116 8.58 -18.44 9.65
CA ASP A 116 9.83 -19.07 10.08
C ASP A 116 10.89 -18.07 10.53
N GLY A 117 10.56 -16.78 10.54
CA GLY A 117 11.49 -15.70 10.88
C GLY A 117 12.49 -15.35 9.76
N GLN A 118 12.35 -15.92 8.57
CA GLN A 118 13.19 -15.60 7.43
C GLN A 118 12.54 -14.52 6.56
N ARG A 119 13.35 -13.57 6.08
CA ARG A 119 12.89 -12.59 5.10
C ARG A 119 12.90 -13.18 3.69
N ARG A 120 11.88 -12.85 2.93
CA ARG A 120 11.73 -13.23 1.52
C ARG A 120 11.53 -11.99 0.66
N SER A 121 12.16 -11.96 -0.49
CA SER A 121 11.87 -10.98 -1.54
C SER A 121 10.44 -11.14 -2.04
N LEU A 122 9.91 -10.14 -2.71
CA LEU A 122 8.57 -10.25 -3.29
C LEU A 122 8.49 -11.35 -4.36
N GLY A 123 9.57 -11.53 -5.16
CA GLY A 123 9.64 -12.57 -6.18
C GLY A 123 10.02 -13.97 -5.66
N HIS A 124 10.19 -14.17 -4.35
CA HIS A 124 10.58 -15.47 -3.79
C HIS A 124 9.63 -16.59 -4.24
N PRO A 125 10.13 -17.81 -4.57
CA PRO A 125 9.29 -18.91 -5.08
C PRO A 125 8.10 -19.30 -4.19
N ASP A 126 8.20 -19.12 -2.88
CA ASP A 126 7.07 -19.36 -1.97
C ASP A 126 5.84 -18.46 -2.27
N HIS A 127 6.04 -17.35 -2.97
CA HIS A 127 4.99 -16.41 -3.33
C HIS A 127 4.35 -16.69 -4.70
N GLU A 128 4.86 -17.68 -5.46
CA GLU A 128 4.36 -18.04 -6.79
C GLU A 128 2.82 -18.26 -6.84
N PRO A 129 2.19 -18.95 -5.87
CA PRO A 129 0.74 -19.13 -5.91
C PRO A 129 -0.04 -17.82 -5.91
N PHE A 130 0.44 -16.80 -5.19
CA PHE A 130 -0.18 -15.48 -5.16
C PHE A 130 0.01 -14.75 -6.50
N TRP A 131 1.20 -14.78 -7.07
CA TRP A 131 1.48 -14.12 -8.35
C TRP A 131 0.69 -14.76 -9.50
N ALA A 132 0.57 -16.09 -9.51
CA ALA A 132 -0.26 -16.81 -10.47
C ALA A 132 -1.74 -16.38 -10.38
N ALA A 133 -2.30 -16.33 -9.18
CA ALA A 133 -3.67 -15.90 -8.94
C ALA A 133 -3.91 -14.43 -9.34
N LEU A 134 -2.94 -13.55 -9.03
CA LEU A 134 -2.99 -12.14 -9.39
C LEU A 134 -2.99 -11.94 -10.92
N ASN A 135 -2.12 -12.68 -11.61
CA ASN A 135 -2.01 -12.65 -13.07
C ASN A 135 -3.28 -13.20 -13.74
N GLU A 136 -3.83 -14.30 -13.24
CA GLU A 136 -5.09 -14.87 -13.74
C GLU A 136 -6.26 -13.90 -13.58
N ALA A 137 -6.32 -13.20 -12.45
CA ALA A 137 -7.35 -12.20 -12.18
C ALA A 137 -7.21 -10.95 -13.07
N GLY A 138 -6.04 -10.68 -13.62
CA GLY A 138 -5.76 -9.48 -14.43
C GLY A 138 -5.92 -8.18 -13.65
N ILE A 139 -5.72 -8.22 -12.33
CA ILE A 139 -5.85 -7.05 -11.45
C ILE A 139 -4.54 -6.23 -11.40
N THR A 140 -4.66 -4.92 -11.22
CA THR A 140 -3.51 -4.03 -11.15
C THR A 140 -2.81 -4.14 -9.79
N LEU A 141 -1.50 -4.31 -9.80
CA LEU A 141 -0.65 -4.19 -8.61
C LEU A 141 -0.08 -2.77 -8.50
N ALA A 142 -0.31 -2.12 -7.36
CA ALA A 142 0.33 -0.88 -6.96
C ALA A 142 1.35 -1.15 -5.84
N ILE A 143 2.59 -0.76 -6.05
CA ILE A 143 3.65 -0.90 -5.05
C ILE A 143 3.88 0.46 -4.39
N HIS A 144 3.63 0.54 -3.07
CA HIS A 144 3.71 1.79 -2.32
C HIS A 144 5.12 2.03 -1.78
N SER A 145 5.68 3.23 -2.02
CA SER A 145 7.03 3.58 -1.57
C SER A 145 7.13 3.93 -0.08
N GLY A 146 6.02 4.28 0.56
CA GLY A 146 6.02 4.68 1.97
C GLY A 146 6.32 3.51 2.89
N ASP A 147 7.07 3.81 3.97
CA ASP A 147 7.42 2.89 5.05
C ASP A 147 7.91 1.49 4.59
N ALA A 148 8.78 1.50 3.60
CA ALA A 148 9.36 0.28 3.04
C ALA A 148 10.39 -0.41 3.97
N GLY A 149 10.57 0.08 5.20
CA GLY A 149 11.51 -0.48 6.17
C GLY A 149 12.98 -0.12 5.92
N TYR A 150 13.27 0.81 5.03
CA TYR A 150 14.64 1.22 4.67
C TYR A 150 15.22 2.33 5.56
N GLY A 151 14.60 2.62 6.70
CA GLY A 151 15.15 3.58 7.67
C GLY A 151 16.60 3.26 8.04
N PHE A 152 16.94 1.97 8.19
CA PHE A 152 18.30 1.55 8.48
C PHE A 152 19.30 1.92 7.38
N MET A 153 18.89 1.93 6.10
CA MET A 153 19.74 2.37 4.99
C MET A 153 19.98 3.87 5.03
N VAL A 154 18.95 4.63 5.36
CA VAL A 154 19.06 6.09 5.53
C VAL A 154 20.06 6.42 6.62
N ASP A 155 19.94 5.76 7.80
CA ASP A 155 20.86 5.93 8.92
C ASP A 155 22.28 5.46 8.59
N TYR A 156 22.42 4.33 7.89
CA TYR A 156 23.72 3.80 7.47
C TYR A 156 24.51 4.78 6.60
N TRP A 157 23.82 5.56 5.77
CA TRP A 157 24.42 6.63 4.97
C TRP A 157 24.54 7.97 5.71
N GLY A 158 24.35 7.98 7.04
CA GLY A 158 24.51 9.16 7.87
C GLY A 158 23.41 10.22 7.66
N GLN A 159 22.28 9.81 7.10
CA GLN A 159 21.10 10.67 6.95
C GLN A 159 20.15 10.45 8.14
N ASN A 160 19.35 11.47 8.48
CA ASN A 160 18.31 11.32 9.49
C ASN A 160 17.10 10.59 8.90
N ALA A 161 16.75 9.41 9.45
CA ALA A 161 15.59 8.62 9.01
C ALA A 161 14.25 9.23 9.44
N GLU A 162 14.22 10.16 10.40
CA GLU A 162 13.00 10.81 10.84
C GLU A 162 12.30 11.55 9.70
N PHE A 163 10.98 11.46 9.66
CA PHE A 163 10.19 12.20 8.70
C PHE A 163 10.16 13.68 9.05
N GLU A 164 10.68 14.51 8.15
CA GLU A 164 10.57 15.96 8.22
C GLU A 164 9.79 16.49 7.02
N ALA A 165 8.61 17.01 7.28
CA ALA A 165 7.78 17.61 6.22
C ALA A 165 8.53 18.79 5.57
N PHE A 166 8.48 18.84 4.23
CA PHE A 166 9.07 19.91 3.41
C PHE A 166 10.60 20.04 3.44
N ARG A 167 11.31 19.11 4.04
CA ARG A 167 12.76 19.05 3.98
C ARG A 167 13.19 17.92 3.05
N HIS A 168 13.75 18.32 1.90
CA HIS A 168 14.16 17.39 0.85
C HIS A 168 15.69 17.36 0.74
N GLU A 169 16.31 16.40 1.39
CA GLU A 169 17.73 16.10 1.22
C GLU A 169 17.89 15.10 0.05
N PRO A 170 18.64 15.43 -1.01
CA PRO A 170 18.68 14.61 -2.24
C PRO A 170 19.07 13.15 -1.99
N LEU A 171 20.07 12.88 -1.14
CA LEU A 171 20.49 11.52 -0.83
C LEU A 171 19.41 10.76 -0.05
N LYS A 172 18.80 11.42 0.96
CA LYS A 172 17.69 10.83 1.71
C LYS A 172 16.52 10.46 0.82
N MET A 173 16.17 11.34 -0.13
CA MET A 173 15.13 11.08 -1.11
C MET A 173 15.44 9.85 -1.96
N LEU A 174 16.65 9.74 -2.49
CA LEU A 174 17.07 8.57 -3.27
C LEU A 174 16.96 7.28 -2.45
N LEU A 175 17.45 7.27 -1.22
CA LEU A 175 17.38 6.10 -0.33
C LEU A 175 15.93 5.74 0.04
N THR A 176 15.08 6.73 0.24
CA THR A 176 13.66 6.52 0.59
C THR A 176 12.87 5.91 -0.57
N TYR A 177 13.22 6.22 -1.83
CA TYR A 177 12.53 5.69 -3.00
C TYR A 177 13.18 4.45 -3.62
N SER A 178 14.42 4.11 -3.24
CA SER A 178 15.10 2.91 -3.77
C SER A 178 14.33 1.60 -3.55
N PRO A 179 13.54 1.41 -2.48
CA PRO A 179 12.75 0.19 -2.28
C PRO A 179 11.85 -0.19 -3.45
N ILE A 180 11.29 0.78 -4.17
CA ILE A 180 10.48 0.50 -5.37
C ILE A 180 11.32 -0.19 -6.43
N SER A 181 12.53 0.32 -6.70
CA SER A 181 13.45 -0.28 -7.67
C SER A 181 13.86 -1.69 -7.24
N ASP A 182 14.13 -1.89 -5.95
CA ASP A 182 14.54 -3.18 -5.41
C ASP A 182 13.38 -4.19 -5.46
N ALA A 183 12.15 -3.75 -5.17
CA ALA A 183 10.95 -4.57 -5.29
C ALA A 183 10.73 -5.03 -6.74
N VAL A 184 10.77 -4.11 -7.69
CA VAL A 184 10.64 -4.43 -9.13
C VAL A 184 11.78 -5.34 -9.58
N ALA A 185 13.02 -5.05 -9.17
CA ALA A 185 14.19 -5.88 -9.50
C ALA A 185 14.05 -7.31 -8.96
N SER A 186 13.49 -7.48 -7.74
CA SER A 186 13.27 -8.81 -7.17
C SER A 186 12.26 -9.63 -7.99
N LEU A 187 11.16 -9.00 -8.43
CA LEU A 187 10.16 -9.66 -9.28
C LEU A 187 10.77 -10.10 -10.62
N ILE A 188 11.50 -9.20 -11.30
CA ILE A 188 12.14 -9.50 -12.58
C ILE A 188 13.23 -10.59 -12.43
N ALA A 189 14.06 -10.49 -11.39
CA ALA A 189 15.19 -11.42 -11.19
C ALA A 189 14.71 -12.84 -10.87
N GLU A 190 13.56 -12.98 -10.24
CA GLU A 190 12.99 -14.26 -9.82
C GLU A 190 11.92 -14.78 -10.80
N GLY A 191 11.62 -14.03 -11.86
CA GLY A 191 10.81 -14.48 -13.00
C GLY A 191 9.30 -14.38 -12.82
N VAL A 192 8.86 -13.47 -11.96
CA VAL A 192 7.44 -13.12 -11.76
C VAL A 192 6.91 -12.28 -12.90
#